data_fdc8a1ee8e8466a8926f95ab0d8113f1
#
_entry.id   fdc8a1ee8e8466a8926f95ab0d8113f1
#
_cell.length_a   1.000
_cell.length_b   1.000
_cell.length_c   1.000
_cell.angle_alpha   90.00
_cell.angle_beta   90.00
_cell.angle_gamma   90.00
#
_symmetry.space_group_name_H-M   'P 1'
#
loop_
_entity.id
_entity.type
_entity.pdbx_description
1 polymer ?
#
loop_
_entity_poly.entity_id
_entity_poly.type
_entity_poly.pdbx_seq_one_letter_code
_entity_poly.pdbx_strand_id
1 'polypeptide(L)' 'KGPTMKIMIRNTPKGLSAYLPKKDLEEPIVEMEKESMWGGTIKIKNGWAFELPEMPADTKLPITVNARKIGEEE' A
#
# COMPACT_ATOMS: atom_id res chain seq x y z
N LYS A 1 -6.99 15.30 7.17
CA LYS A 1 -6.51 14.05 7.29
C LYS A 1 -7.52 13.00 7.10
N GLY A 2 -7.33 12.07 6.35
CA GLY A 2 -8.24 10.99 6.15
C GLY A 2 -7.97 9.86 7.13
N PRO A 3 -8.82 8.84 7.10
CA PRO A 3 -8.58 7.67 7.94
C PRO A 3 -7.34 6.92 7.49
N THR A 4 -6.69 6.30 8.46
CA THR A 4 -5.57 5.42 8.15
C THR A 4 -5.95 4.00 8.51
N MET A 5 -5.24 3.07 7.89
CA MET A 5 -5.44 1.67 8.19
C MET A 5 -4.12 0.94 8.02
N LYS A 6 -4.02 -0.18 8.68
CA LYS A 6 -2.81 -0.96 8.56
C LYS A 6 -2.82 -1.73 7.25
N ILE A 7 -1.70 -1.68 6.57
CA ILE A 7 -1.52 -2.39 5.31
C ILE A 7 -0.20 -3.12 5.40
N MET A 8 -0.21 -4.40 5.07
CA MET A 8 1.02 -5.16 4.98
C MET A 8 1.47 -5.22 3.53
N ILE A 9 2.67 -4.75 3.27
CA ILE A 9 3.25 -4.79 1.93
C ILE A 9 4.08 -6.06 1.83
N ARG A 10 3.82 -6.85 0.81
CA ARG A 10 4.48 -8.12 0.62
C ARG A 10 5.08 -8.18 -0.77
N ASN A 11 6.20 -8.86 -0.86
CA ASN A 11 6.85 -9.09 -2.14
C ASN A 11 6.54 -10.51 -2.57
N THR A 12 5.79 -10.64 -3.64
CA THR A 12 5.39 -11.94 -4.16
C THR A 12 6.10 -12.21 -5.48
N PRO A 13 6.09 -13.47 -5.95
CA PRO A 13 6.71 -13.76 -7.24
C PRO A 13 6.13 -12.94 -8.39
N LYS A 14 4.91 -12.44 -8.23
CA LYS A 14 4.28 -11.63 -9.26
C LYS A 14 4.51 -10.14 -9.04
N GLY A 15 5.18 -9.76 -7.98
CA GLY A 15 5.44 -8.36 -7.67
C GLY A 15 4.93 -8.01 -6.29
N LEU A 16 4.74 -6.74 -6.06
CA LEU A 16 4.32 -6.26 -4.75
C LEU A 16 2.82 -6.38 -4.60
N SER A 17 2.39 -6.70 -3.39
CA SER A 17 0.98 -6.75 -3.09
C SER A 17 0.73 -6.08 -1.74
N ALA A 18 -0.52 -5.67 -1.54
CA ALA A 18 -0.94 -5.03 -0.31
C ALA A 18 -2.03 -5.88 0.32
N TYR A 19 -1.85 -6.20 1.59
CA TYR A 19 -2.84 -6.94 2.35
C TYR A 19 -3.45 -6.03 3.38
N LEU A 20 -4.76 -5.97 3.41
CA LEU A 20 -5.52 -5.15 4.34
C LEU A 20 -6.16 -6.03 5.38
N PRO A 21 -5.53 -6.18 6.56
CA PRO A 21 -6.06 -7.11 7.56
C PRO A 21 -7.48 -6.78 8.00
N LYS A 22 -7.78 -5.49 8.08
CA LYS A 22 -9.09 -5.08 8.52
C LYS A 22 -10.19 -5.54 7.58
N LYS A 23 -9.87 -5.67 6.31
CA LYS A 23 -10.83 -6.09 5.30
C LYS A 23 -10.59 -7.50 4.82
N ASP A 24 -9.55 -8.14 5.35
CA ASP A 24 -9.18 -9.49 4.92
C ASP A 24 -9.07 -9.54 3.41
N LEU A 25 -8.37 -8.56 2.85
CA LEU A 25 -8.29 -8.37 1.42
C LEU A 25 -6.83 -8.22 1.02
N GLU A 26 -6.41 -8.97 0.01
CA GLU A 26 -5.07 -8.83 -0.54
C GLU A 26 -5.18 -8.62 -2.03
N GLU A 27 -4.54 -7.56 -2.53
CA GLU A 27 -4.56 -7.23 -3.95
C GLU A 27 -3.18 -6.83 -4.38
N PRO A 28 -2.83 -7.10 -5.64
CA PRO A 28 -1.54 -6.65 -6.14
C PRO A 28 -1.53 -5.14 -6.30
N ILE A 29 -0.34 -4.57 -6.13
CA ILE A 29 -0.14 -3.15 -6.39
C ILE A 29 0.06 -2.98 -7.88
N VAL A 30 -0.80 -2.19 -8.51
CA VAL A 30 -0.75 -2.02 -9.96
C VAL A 30 -0.12 -0.71 -10.37
N GLU A 31 -0.07 0.28 -9.47
CA GLU A 31 0.56 1.55 -9.78
C GLU A 31 1.28 2.07 -8.55
N MET A 32 2.38 2.76 -8.77
CA MET A 32 3.13 3.42 -7.71
C MET A 32 3.53 4.79 -8.20
N GLU A 33 3.27 5.81 -7.37
CA GLU A 33 3.65 7.16 -7.72
C GLU A 33 5.16 7.31 -7.76
N LYS A 34 5.84 6.66 -6.84
CA LYS A 34 7.29 6.71 -6.76
C LYS A 34 7.85 5.32 -6.97
N GLU A 35 9.05 5.30 -7.48
CA GLU A 35 9.70 4.05 -7.79
C GLU A 35 9.80 3.14 -6.57
N SER A 36 10.08 3.73 -5.41
CA SER A 36 10.23 2.95 -4.18
C SER A 36 8.93 2.76 -3.44
N MET A 37 7.84 3.34 -3.92
CA MET A 37 6.52 3.40 -3.32
C MET A 37 6.46 4.14 -1.98
N TRP A 38 7.53 4.16 -1.21
CA TRP A 38 7.50 4.82 0.09
C TRP A 38 7.44 6.33 -0.07
N GLY A 39 6.61 6.96 0.77
CA GLY A 39 6.46 8.40 0.71
C GLY A 39 5.58 8.86 -0.44
N GLY A 40 4.95 7.95 -1.13
CA GLY A 40 4.08 8.29 -2.26
C GLY A 40 2.81 7.49 -2.20
N THR A 41 2.11 7.49 -3.31
CA THR A 41 0.81 6.85 -3.42
C THR A 41 0.95 5.55 -4.19
N ILE A 42 0.23 4.53 -3.75
CA ILE A 42 0.10 3.29 -4.50
C ILE A 42 -1.35 3.05 -4.83
N LYS A 43 -1.58 2.29 -5.88
CA LYS A 43 -2.93 1.88 -6.26
C LYS A 43 -2.96 0.37 -6.36
N ILE A 44 -3.98 -0.24 -5.79
CA ILE A 44 -4.13 -1.68 -5.85
C ILE A 44 -5.16 -2.04 -6.92
N LYS A 45 -5.22 -3.32 -7.22
CA LYS A 45 -5.98 -3.78 -8.38
C LYS A 45 -7.45 -3.41 -8.31
N ASN A 46 -8.03 -3.36 -7.11
CA ASN A 46 -9.44 -3.05 -6.99
C ASN A 46 -9.74 -1.56 -7.20
N GLY A 47 -8.71 -0.74 -7.43
CA GLY A 47 -8.89 0.66 -7.70
C GLY A 47 -8.68 1.57 -6.51
N TRP A 48 -8.49 1.02 -5.33
CA TRP A 48 -8.22 1.84 -4.16
C TRP A 48 -6.79 2.35 -4.19
N ALA A 49 -6.60 3.56 -3.69
CA ALA A 49 -5.28 4.16 -3.58
C ALA A 49 -4.97 4.46 -2.13
N PHE A 50 -3.69 4.36 -1.79
CA PHE A 50 -3.23 4.61 -0.43
C PHE A 50 -1.96 5.42 -0.47
N GLU A 51 -1.81 6.29 0.50
CA GLU A 51 -0.60 7.07 0.69
C GLU A 51 0.24 6.38 1.75
N LEU A 52 1.47 6.02 1.39
CA LEU A 52 2.36 5.32 2.29
C LEU A 52 3.27 6.29 3.01
N PRO A 53 3.71 5.94 4.24
CA PRO A 53 4.67 6.78 4.93
C PRO A 53 6.03 6.71 4.25
N GLU A 54 6.89 7.67 4.59
CA GLU A 54 8.25 7.65 4.10
C GLU A 54 9.05 6.60 4.82
N MET A 55 9.70 5.75 4.05
CA MET A 55 10.54 4.69 4.58
C MET A 55 11.75 4.55 3.68
N PRO A 56 12.84 3.99 4.19
CA PRO A 56 13.98 3.73 3.32
C PRO A 56 13.62 2.79 2.18
N ALA A 57 14.23 3.02 1.03
CA ALA A 57 13.93 2.20 -0.12
C ALA A 57 14.29 0.74 0.11
N ASP A 58 15.23 0.46 0.99
CA ASP A 58 15.65 -0.90 1.27
C ASP A 58 14.90 -1.52 2.45
N THR A 59 13.75 -0.94 2.81
CA THR A 59 12.92 -1.52 3.86
C THR A 59 12.56 -2.95 3.51
N LYS A 60 12.75 -3.84 4.47
CA LYS A 60 12.52 -5.26 4.21
C LYS A 60 11.04 -5.57 4.22
N LEU A 61 10.66 -6.49 3.38
CA LEU A 61 9.28 -6.94 3.27
C LEU A 61 9.21 -8.39 3.72
N PRO A 62 8.09 -8.83 4.26
CA PRO A 62 6.85 -8.05 4.45
C PRO A 62 6.96 -7.06 5.60
N ILE A 63 6.19 -5.99 5.51
CA ILE A 63 6.14 -5.00 6.57
C ILE A 63 4.74 -4.44 6.65
N THR A 64 4.28 -4.19 7.88
CA THR A 64 2.99 -3.58 8.10
C THR A 64 3.18 -2.12 8.44
N VAL A 65 2.48 -1.25 7.74
CA VAL A 65 2.56 0.18 7.95
C VAL A 65 1.17 0.77 8.01
N ASN A 66 1.08 1.97 8.57
CA ASN A 66 -0.16 2.72 8.52
C ASN A 66 -0.18 3.52 7.23
N ALA A 67 -1.24 3.36 6.46
CA ALA A 67 -1.39 4.07 5.21
C ALA A 67 -2.71 4.80 5.21
N ARG A 68 -2.77 5.89 4.48
CA ARG A 68 -3.99 6.67 4.39
C ARG A 68 -4.67 6.37 3.07
N LYS A 69 -5.93 5.99 3.16
CA LYS A 69 -6.71 5.76 1.95
C LYS A 69 -7.07 7.10 1.32
N ILE A 70 -6.84 7.23 0.03
CA ILE A 70 -7.15 8.44 -0.69
C ILE A 70 -8.09 8.13 -1.85
N GLY A 71 -8.66 9.16 -2.34
CA GLY A 71 -9.62 9.01 -3.41
C GLY A 71 -10.97 8.75 -2.83
N GLU A 72 -11.85 8.27 -3.44
CA GLU A 72 -13.11 8.03 -3.12
C GLU A 72 -13.67 7.77 -2.02
N GLU A 73 -14.26 7.81 -1.61
CA GLU A 73 -14.75 7.59 -0.70
C GLU A 73 -15.32 7.05 -0.29
N GLU A 74 -15.72 6.87 -0.01
CA GLU A 74 -16.33 6.38 0.42
C GLU A 74 -16.66 6.24 0.68
#